data_b2b992d372212fa75a6907cfc2621be4
#
_entry.id   b2b992d372212fa75a6907cfc2621be4
#
_cell.length_a   1.000
_cell.length_b   1.000
_cell.length_c   1.000
_cell.angle_alpha   90.00
_cell.angle_beta   90.00
_cell.angle_gamma   90.00
#
_symmetry.space_group_name_H-M   'P 1'
#
loop_
_entity.id
_entity.type
_entity.pdbx_description
1 polymer ?
#
loop_
_entity_poly.entity_id
_entity_poly.type
_entity_poly.pdbx_seq_one_letter_code
_entity_poly.pdbx_strand_id
1 'polypeptide(L)' 'MSDRNLTAHSKVNMQDAEERAFWCGFFAVTETELADAVERVGAYVAVLDGHFQASAARAA' A
#
# COMPACT_ATOMS: atom_id res chain seq x y z
N MET A 1 -15.17 8.09 -13.74
CA MET A 1 -15.08 7.17 -14.36
C MET A 1 -14.04 6.21 -13.97
N SER A 2 -12.84 6.52 -13.94
CA SER A 2 -11.86 5.52 -13.70
C SER A 2 -11.18 5.59 -12.38
N ASP A 3 -11.71 6.36 -11.47
CA ASP A 3 -11.04 6.54 -10.21
C ASP A 3 -10.88 5.24 -9.45
N ARG A 4 -11.91 4.42 -9.48
CA ARG A 4 -11.83 3.15 -8.80
C ARG A 4 -10.85 2.22 -9.45
N ASN A 5 -10.81 2.27 -10.78
CA ASN A 5 -9.86 1.45 -11.50
C ASN A 5 -8.44 1.88 -11.25
N LEU A 6 -8.24 3.19 -11.06
CA LEU A 6 -6.92 3.68 -10.72
C LEU A 6 -6.41 3.03 -9.45
N THR A 7 -7.25 2.93 -8.42
CA THR A 7 -6.84 2.31 -7.18
C THR A 7 -6.48 0.85 -7.41
N ALA A 8 -7.29 0.14 -8.20
CA ALA A 8 -7.06 -1.28 -8.42
C ALA A 8 -5.78 -1.54 -9.19
N HIS A 9 -5.43 -0.64 -10.12
CA HIS A 9 -4.27 -0.87 -10.99
C HIS A 9 -3.08 0.01 -10.64
N SER A 10 -3.24 0.88 -9.65
CA SER A 10 -2.18 1.81 -9.29
C SER A 10 -1.06 1.09 -8.55
N LYS A 11 0.12 1.64 -8.68
CA LYS A 11 1.30 1.16 -7.96
C LYS A 11 1.84 2.29 -7.11
N VAL A 12 2.40 1.91 -5.97
CA VAL A 12 3.06 2.88 -5.11
C VAL A 12 4.45 3.17 -5.67
N ASN A 13 4.77 4.46 -5.81
CA ASN A 13 6.11 4.85 -6.24
C ASN A 13 6.96 5.08 -5.01
N MET A 14 7.74 4.09 -4.64
CA MET A 14 8.54 4.15 -3.42
C MET A 14 9.68 5.16 -3.51
N GLN A 15 9.99 5.63 -4.70
CA GLN A 15 11.04 6.62 -4.86
C GLN A 15 10.54 8.04 -4.70
N ASP A 16 9.23 8.22 -4.67
CA ASP A 16 8.62 9.53 -4.47
C ASP A 16 8.20 9.66 -3.01
N ALA A 17 8.86 10.57 -2.30
CA ALA A 17 8.61 10.71 -0.87
C ALA A 17 7.17 11.13 -0.58
N GLU A 18 6.59 11.95 -1.45
CA GLU A 18 5.22 12.37 -1.23
C GLU A 18 4.25 11.21 -1.40
N GLU A 19 4.48 10.38 -2.41
CA GLU A 19 3.63 9.21 -2.59
C GLU A 19 3.77 8.23 -1.44
N ARG A 20 5.00 8.03 -0.99
CA ARG A 20 5.20 7.14 0.16
C ARG A 20 4.40 7.63 1.35
N ALA A 21 4.49 8.93 1.63
CA ALA A 21 3.76 9.48 2.77
C ALA A 21 2.26 9.34 2.59
N PHE A 22 1.79 9.58 1.38
CA PHE A 22 0.37 9.46 1.09
C PHE A 22 -0.12 8.04 1.35
N TRP A 23 0.60 7.06 0.82
CA TRP A 23 0.15 5.68 0.95
C TRP A 23 0.33 5.14 2.36
N CYS A 24 1.36 5.62 3.07
CA CYS A 24 1.50 5.25 4.47
C CYS A 24 0.29 5.72 5.26
N GLY A 25 -0.17 6.93 5.01
CA GLY A 25 -1.36 7.43 5.65
C GLY A 25 -2.60 6.67 5.24
N PHE A 26 -2.69 6.35 3.94
CA PHE A 26 -3.83 5.62 3.42
C PHE A 26 -3.96 4.24 4.06
N PHE A 27 -2.85 3.54 4.18
CA PHE A 27 -2.84 2.20 4.77
C PHE A 27 -2.65 2.21 6.28
N ALA A 28 -2.35 3.36 6.86
CA ALA A 28 -2.09 3.50 8.30
C ALA A 28 -0.90 2.63 8.73
N VAL A 29 0.18 2.73 7.98
CA VAL A 29 1.41 1.98 8.25
C VAL A 29 2.59 2.93 8.22
N THR A 30 3.72 2.47 8.72
CA THR A 30 4.96 3.24 8.66
C THR A 30 5.62 3.03 7.29
N GLU A 31 6.61 3.89 6.99
CA GLU A 31 7.34 3.73 5.74
C GLU A 31 8.09 2.39 5.69
N THR A 32 8.62 1.97 6.82
CA THR A 32 9.30 0.68 6.89
C THR A 32 8.34 -0.46 6.59
N GLU A 33 7.15 -0.38 7.15
CA GLU A 33 6.14 -1.41 6.92
C GLU A 33 5.71 -1.43 5.46
N LEU A 34 5.55 -0.25 4.88
CA LEU A 34 5.17 -0.18 3.47
C LEU A 34 6.27 -0.75 2.58
N ALA A 35 7.51 -0.39 2.84
CA ALA A 35 8.63 -0.88 2.04
C ALA A 35 8.74 -2.40 2.15
N ASP A 36 8.59 -2.93 3.34
CA ASP A 36 8.65 -4.36 3.54
C ASP A 36 7.54 -5.08 2.77
N ALA A 37 6.34 -4.53 2.82
CA ALA A 37 5.22 -5.13 2.11
C ALA A 37 5.44 -5.10 0.60
N VAL A 38 5.98 -3.99 0.09
CA VAL A 38 6.25 -3.89 -1.33
C VAL A 38 7.26 -4.95 -1.76
N GLU A 39 8.24 -5.22 -0.92
CA GLU A 39 9.20 -6.26 -1.25
C GLU A 39 8.58 -7.65 -1.24
N ARG A 40 7.60 -7.85 -0.37
CA ARG A 40 7.01 -9.17 -0.22
C ARG A 40 5.95 -9.47 -1.26
N VAL A 41 5.07 -8.50 -1.52
CA VAL A 41 3.91 -8.76 -2.37
C VAL A 41 3.86 -7.87 -3.60
N GLY A 42 4.72 -6.88 -3.68
CA GLY A 42 4.75 -5.97 -4.81
C GLY A 42 4.13 -4.64 -4.48
N ALA A 43 4.20 -3.71 -5.43
CA ALA A 43 3.83 -2.32 -5.19
C ALA A 43 2.39 -2.01 -5.59
N TYR A 44 1.64 -2.98 -6.04
CA TYR A 44 0.26 -2.73 -6.46
C TYR A 44 -0.62 -2.42 -5.26
N VAL A 45 -1.36 -1.33 -5.36
CA VAL A 45 -2.17 -0.86 -4.24
C VAL A 45 -3.19 -1.90 -3.81
N ALA A 46 -3.86 -2.54 -4.76
CA ALA A 46 -4.87 -3.53 -4.43
C ALA A 46 -4.28 -4.70 -3.66
N VAL A 47 -3.08 -5.12 -4.05
CA VAL A 47 -2.42 -6.24 -3.37
C VAL A 47 -1.97 -5.82 -1.98
N LEU A 48 -1.42 -4.60 -1.87
CA LEU A 48 -0.99 -4.09 -0.58
C LEU A 48 -2.16 -3.94 0.38
N ASP A 49 -3.28 -3.48 -0.13
CA ASP A 49 -4.47 -3.32 0.70
C ASP A 49 -4.87 -4.66 1.31
N GLY A 50 -4.92 -5.71 0.50
CA GLY A 50 -5.24 -7.03 1.02
C GLY A 50 -4.21 -7.54 2.01
N HIS A 51 -2.94 -7.27 1.73
CA HIS A 51 -1.86 -7.69 2.63
C HIS A 51 -1.99 -7.03 4.00
N PHE A 52 -2.24 -5.72 4.01
CA PHE A 52 -2.34 -5.01 5.28
C PHE A 52 -3.61 -5.35 6.03
N GLN A 53 -4.70 -5.61 5.32
CA GLN A 53 -5.92 -6.02 5.99
C GLN A 53 -5.77 -7.37 6.65
N ALA A 54 -5.10 -8.29 5.99
CA ALA A 54 -4.85 -9.60 6.57
C ALA A 54 -3.96 -9.49 7.80
N SER A 55 -2.95 -8.62 7.75
CA SER A 55 -2.08 -8.39 8.89
C SER A 55 -2.84 -7.81 10.06
N ALA A 56 -3.70 -6.83 9.78
CA ALA A 56 -4.46 -6.19 10.85
C ALA A 56 -5.42 -7.17 11.50
N ALA A 57 -6.06 -8.00 10.69
CA ALA A 57 -6.97 -8.99 11.23
C ALA A 57 -6.23 -10.00 12.09
N ARG A 58 -5.03 -10.34 11.70
CA ARG A 58 -4.24 -11.29 12.46
C ARG A 58 -3.74 -10.68 13.75
N ALA A 59 -3.41 -9.39 13.73
CA ALA A 59 -2.90 -8.71 14.89
C ALA A 59 -3.97 -8.52 15.95
N ALA A 60 -5.21 -8.47 15.52
CA ALA A 60 -6.29 -8.33 16.47
C ALA A 60 -6.55 -9.63 17.19
#